data_709002e26e5c79b996b09d6affcbbe3b
#
_entry.id   709002e26e5c79b996b09d6affcbbe3b
#
_cell.length_a   1.000
_cell.length_b   1.000
_cell.length_c   1.000
_cell.angle_alpha   90.00
_cell.angle_beta   90.00
_cell.angle_gamma   90.00
#
_symmetry.space_group_name_H-M   'P 1'
#
loop_
_entity.id
_entity.type
_entity.pdbx_description
1 polymer ?
#
loop_
_entity_poly.entity_id
_entity_poly.type
_entity_poly.pdbx_seq_one_letter_code
_entity_poly.pdbx_strand_id
1 'polypeptide(L)'
;MKAPISLSPRRLGLLGILVILVLFLPACSRAPSDAAKPKPIRLTYSIFFPPMHVQTQTARAWADEITRRTGGRVEIRTYPSGSLTKPEQCWQGVLSGISDLGMSCFAYTPGRFPLLEGLDLPLEWPDGLIATRVATALARKYEPRELTGAKLLVIHAHGPGVLATREPVHRLEDLKNRRIRGTGLSAGLVSLLGGTPVGMPQSETYDALQKGVVEGTFCPVETLKGWRQGEVIQCVADTKAVGYTTSMFVAMNADTWNSLPPDIQQIFLDVSDEYVDRHGQAWNDADDAGWAFVRELGRTVTTLSPEEEDRWRAAVAPVKAAYVARCAAKGLPGAEFLADAESLIAAEKAKLAASLSERSSTPPDTAEPPQGATP
;
A
#
# COMPACT_ATOMS: atom_id res chain seq x y z
N MET A 1 100.30 12.20 36.90
CA MET A 1 100.03 12.06 38.37
C MET A 1 98.53 12.09 38.53
N LYS A 2 97.85 10.97 38.76
CA LYS A 2 96.44 10.83 38.98
C LYS A 2 96.18 10.21 40.34
N ALA A 3 95.45 10.85 41.18
CA ALA A 3 95.08 10.38 42.52
C ALA A 3 93.89 9.40 42.43
N PRO A 4 93.83 8.38 43.33
CA PRO A 4 92.77 7.37 43.36
C PRO A 4 91.55 7.90 44.14
N ILE A 5 90.32 7.63 43.59
CA ILE A 5 89.02 7.95 44.21
C ILE A 5 88.63 6.73 45.10
N SER A 6 88.45 7.01 46.42
CA SER A 6 87.99 6.11 47.44
C SER A 6 86.45 5.97 47.36
N LEU A 7 85.94 4.73 47.18
CA LEU A 7 84.49 4.43 47.22
C LEU A 7 84.07 4.01 48.64
N SER A 8 83.21 4.73 49.26
CA SER A 8 82.63 4.50 50.59
C SER A 8 81.50 3.44 50.54
N PRO A 9 81.35 2.52 51.53
CA PRO A 9 80.46 1.36 51.47
C PRO A 9 79.01 1.64 52.03
N ARG A 10 78.43 2.73 51.61
CA ARG A 10 77.07 3.12 52.16
C ARG A 10 75.94 3.13 51.10
N ARG A 11 76.11 2.50 49.93
CA ARG A 11 75.08 2.50 48.87
C ARG A 11 74.54 1.13 48.43
N LEU A 12 74.69 0.09 49.31
CA LEU A 12 74.18 -1.27 49.00
C LEU A 12 72.78 -1.57 49.61
N GLY A 13 72.17 -0.62 50.34
CA GLY A 13 70.87 -0.85 51.02
C GLY A 13 69.60 -0.40 50.27
N LEU A 14 69.70 0.30 49.11
CA LEU A 14 68.52 0.87 48.43
C LEU A 14 68.14 0.16 47.12
N LEU A 15 68.87 -0.82 46.65
CA LEU A 15 68.53 -1.54 45.41
C LEU A 15 67.67 -2.80 45.66
N GLY A 16 67.53 -3.23 46.92
CA GLY A 16 66.73 -4.44 47.25
C GLY A 16 65.22 -4.22 47.40
N ILE A 17 64.79 -2.96 47.58
CA ILE A 17 63.36 -2.66 47.83
C ILE A 17 62.59 -2.27 46.53
N LEU A 18 63.31 -2.00 45.44
CA LEU A 18 62.64 -1.58 44.16
C LEU A 18 62.20 -2.75 43.27
N VAL A 19 62.59 -3.99 43.55
CA VAL A 19 62.26 -5.16 42.74
C VAL A 19 60.98 -5.88 43.18
N ILE A 20 60.47 -5.63 44.39
CA ILE A 20 59.24 -6.27 44.91
C ILE A 20 57.96 -5.49 44.66
N LEU A 21 58.06 -4.20 44.24
CA LEU A 21 56.87 -3.34 44.00
C LEU A 21 56.29 -3.37 42.56
N VAL A 22 56.90 -4.19 41.67
CA VAL A 22 56.47 -4.28 40.25
C VAL A 22 55.50 -5.45 39.95
N LEU A 23 55.23 -6.32 40.98
CA LEU A 23 54.41 -7.55 40.74
C LEU A 23 52.95 -7.46 41.20
N PHE A 24 52.45 -6.29 41.59
CA PHE A 24 51.02 -6.05 41.86
C PHE A 24 50.45 -4.87 41.04
N LEU A 25 50.64 -4.90 39.73
CA LEU A 25 49.71 -4.17 38.83
C LEU A 25 48.47 -5.03 38.68
N PRO A 26 47.30 -4.55 39.15
CA PRO A 26 46.05 -5.23 38.79
C PRO A 26 45.97 -5.25 37.29
N ALA A 27 45.85 -6.44 36.72
CA ALA A 27 45.43 -6.61 35.35
C ALA A 27 44.06 -5.94 35.22
N CYS A 28 44.05 -4.69 34.72
CA CYS A 28 42.83 -4.09 34.22
C CYS A 28 42.33 -5.01 33.12
N SER A 29 41.48 -5.98 33.50
CA SER A 29 40.60 -6.65 32.54
C SER A 29 39.83 -5.52 31.85
N ARG A 30 40.24 -5.18 30.62
CA ARG A 30 39.46 -4.38 29.72
C ARG A 30 38.10 -5.08 29.64
N ALA A 31 37.10 -4.49 30.29
CA ALA A 31 35.72 -4.85 30.00
C ALA A 31 35.59 -4.91 28.47
N PRO A 32 34.86 -5.91 27.91
CA PRO A 32 34.64 -5.94 26.48
C PRO A 32 34.11 -4.55 26.11
N SER A 33 34.82 -3.85 25.23
CA SER A 33 34.36 -2.59 24.70
C SER A 33 32.97 -2.84 24.17
N ASP A 34 31.97 -2.12 24.64
CA ASP A 34 30.68 -2.04 24.00
C ASP A 34 30.97 -1.73 22.53
N ALA A 35 30.95 -2.77 21.71
CA ALA A 35 31.10 -2.60 20.27
C ALA A 35 29.91 -1.72 19.87
N ALA A 36 30.21 -0.48 19.50
CA ALA A 36 29.21 0.49 19.15
C ALA A 36 28.26 -0.19 18.14
N LYS A 37 26.99 -0.33 18.49
CA LYS A 37 25.99 -0.94 17.61
C LYS A 37 26.11 -0.27 16.25
N PRO A 38 26.18 -1.01 15.13
CA PRO A 38 26.28 -0.41 13.81
C PRO A 38 25.13 0.59 13.62
N LYS A 39 25.43 1.73 13.01
CA LYS A 39 24.40 2.76 12.74
C LYS A 39 23.30 2.13 11.90
N PRO A 40 22.01 2.41 12.23
CA PRO A 40 20.91 1.87 11.46
C PRO A 40 20.91 2.38 10.01
N ILE A 41 20.49 1.53 9.09
CA ILE A 41 20.15 1.90 7.71
C ILE A 41 18.86 2.73 7.79
N ARG A 42 18.93 3.99 7.37
CA ARG A 42 17.78 4.90 7.41
C ARG A 42 17.19 5.03 6.03
N LEU A 43 15.91 4.67 5.92
CA LEU A 43 15.16 4.70 4.67
C LEU A 43 14.04 5.74 4.75
N THR A 44 13.80 6.41 3.63
CA THR A 44 12.69 7.35 3.43
C THR A 44 11.56 6.66 2.70
N TYR A 45 10.31 6.88 3.14
CA TYR A 45 9.12 6.27 2.54
C TYR A 45 8.10 7.36 2.16
N SER A 46 8.00 7.67 0.89
CA SER A 46 7.02 8.62 0.33
C SER A 46 5.65 7.95 0.21
N ILE A 47 4.62 8.54 0.81
CA ILE A 47 3.24 8.02 0.83
C ILE A 47 2.31 9.13 0.36
N PHE A 48 1.48 8.88 -0.66
CA PHE A 48 0.56 9.91 -1.14
C PHE A 48 -0.68 10.10 -0.26
N PHE A 49 -1.09 9.09 0.50
CA PHE A 49 -2.24 9.14 1.39
C PHE A 49 -2.04 10.11 2.57
N PRO A 50 -3.12 10.73 3.09
CA PRO A 50 -3.08 11.54 4.30
C PRO A 50 -2.60 10.76 5.53
N PRO A 51 -2.07 11.46 6.57
CA PRO A 51 -1.52 10.79 7.76
C PRO A 51 -2.48 9.88 8.50
N MET A 52 -3.78 10.21 8.50
CA MET A 52 -4.83 9.46 9.20
C MET A 52 -5.51 8.42 8.32
N HIS A 53 -5.17 8.35 7.04
CA HIS A 53 -5.73 7.37 6.14
C HIS A 53 -5.30 5.95 6.54
N VAL A 54 -6.21 4.97 6.45
CA VAL A 54 -5.96 3.58 6.87
C VAL A 54 -4.73 2.99 6.19
N GLN A 55 -4.52 3.26 4.90
CA GLN A 55 -3.35 2.75 4.17
C GLN A 55 -2.03 3.38 4.65
N THR A 56 -2.03 4.64 5.11
CA THR A 56 -0.85 5.23 5.77
C THR A 56 -0.57 4.56 7.11
N GLN A 57 -1.62 4.23 7.87
CA GLN A 57 -1.48 3.52 9.14
C GLN A 57 -0.92 2.11 8.93
N THR A 58 -1.46 1.38 7.93
CA THR A 58 -0.96 0.05 7.55
C THR A 58 0.50 0.11 7.09
N ALA A 59 0.88 1.11 6.29
CA ALA A 59 2.25 1.33 5.84
C ALA A 59 3.22 1.64 7.00
N ARG A 60 2.78 2.40 8.00
CA ARG A 60 3.55 2.64 9.23
C ARG A 60 3.75 1.37 10.03
N ALA A 61 2.67 0.61 10.24
CA ALA A 61 2.74 -0.66 10.95
C ALA A 61 3.68 -1.66 10.23
N TRP A 62 3.68 -1.67 8.89
CA TRP A 62 4.63 -2.44 8.07
C TRP A 62 6.08 -1.98 8.32
N ALA A 63 6.34 -0.68 8.32
CA ALA A 63 7.65 -0.10 8.56
C ALA A 63 8.16 -0.39 9.98
N ASP A 64 7.29 -0.27 10.98
CA ASP A 64 7.59 -0.57 12.38
C ASP A 64 7.91 -2.06 12.57
N GLU A 65 7.19 -2.95 11.89
CA GLU A 65 7.42 -4.40 11.94
C GLU A 65 8.79 -4.77 11.34
N ILE A 66 9.19 -4.15 10.22
CA ILE A 66 10.54 -4.32 9.66
C ILE A 66 11.60 -3.81 10.64
N THR A 67 11.41 -2.64 11.23
CA THR A 67 12.32 -2.10 12.25
C THR A 67 12.46 -3.08 13.43
N ARG A 68 11.35 -3.63 13.89
CA ARG A 68 11.31 -4.62 14.99
C ARG A 68 12.04 -5.92 14.63
N ARG A 69 11.75 -6.51 13.46
CA ARG A 69 12.36 -7.80 13.02
C ARG A 69 13.85 -7.65 12.70
N THR A 70 14.28 -6.49 12.25
CA THR A 70 15.70 -6.22 12.03
C THR A 70 16.46 -5.88 13.32
N GLY A 71 15.80 -5.85 14.49
CA GLY A 71 16.40 -5.44 15.76
C GLY A 71 16.91 -4.00 15.75
N GLY A 72 16.25 -3.12 14.99
CA GLY A 72 16.62 -1.72 14.85
C GLY A 72 17.76 -1.47 13.85
N ARG A 73 18.20 -2.47 13.08
CA ARG A 73 19.20 -2.28 12.01
C ARG A 73 18.65 -1.48 10.82
N VAL A 74 17.32 -1.44 10.66
CA VAL A 74 16.63 -0.61 9.67
C VAL A 74 15.65 0.30 10.38
N GLU A 75 15.65 1.59 10.03
CA GLU A 75 14.70 2.61 10.45
C GLU A 75 14.05 3.21 9.21
N ILE A 76 12.71 3.17 9.13
CA ILE A 76 11.95 3.70 7.98
C ILE A 76 11.17 4.94 8.43
N ARG A 77 11.49 6.09 7.82
CA ARG A 77 10.77 7.34 8.05
C ARG A 77 9.71 7.56 6.97
N THR A 78 8.43 7.63 7.39
CA THR A 78 7.30 7.87 6.49
C THR A 78 7.06 9.36 6.25
N TYR A 79 6.71 9.70 4.99
CA TYR A 79 6.39 11.05 4.52
C TYR A 79 5.01 11.03 3.84
N PRO A 80 3.91 11.17 4.61
CA PRO A 80 2.55 11.12 4.07
C PRO A 80 2.16 12.41 3.34
N SER A 81 0.95 12.40 2.72
CA SER A 81 0.37 13.52 1.95
C SER A 81 1.21 13.96 0.74
N GLY A 82 2.02 13.07 0.18
CA GLY A 82 2.89 13.44 -0.94
C GLY A 82 3.94 14.50 -0.59
N SER A 83 4.32 14.60 0.70
CA SER A 83 5.22 15.64 1.20
C SER A 83 6.66 15.47 0.74
N LEU A 84 7.08 14.28 0.32
CA LEU A 84 8.40 14.02 -0.25
C LEU A 84 8.36 13.98 -1.78
N THR A 85 7.41 13.24 -2.36
CA THR A 85 7.13 13.20 -3.80
C THR A 85 5.63 13.30 -4.02
N LYS A 86 5.18 14.08 -5.01
CA LYS A 86 3.78 14.14 -5.40
C LYS A 86 3.29 12.76 -5.88
N PRO A 87 1.97 12.46 -5.83
CA PRO A 87 1.44 11.16 -6.24
C PRO A 87 1.92 10.69 -7.62
N GLU A 88 1.89 11.58 -8.62
CA GLU A 88 2.27 11.32 -10.00
C GLU A 88 3.78 11.17 -10.20
N GLN A 89 4.56 11.71 -9.29
CA GLN A 89 6.03 11.70 -9.31
C GLN A 89 6.63 10.61 -8.41
N CYS A 90 5.79 9.90 -7.65
CA CYS A 90 6.25 8.95 -6.64
C CYS A 90 7.11 7.84 -7.25
N TRP A 91 6.65 7.21 -8.35
CA TRP A 91 7.42 6.18 -9.04
C TRP A 91 8.79 6.70 -9.51
N GLN A 92 8.80 7.86 -10.20
CA GLN A 92 10.05 8.46 -10.65
C GLN A 92 10.95 8.86 -9.48
N GLY A 93 10.37 9.30 -8.37
CA GLY A 93 11.09 9.61 -7.13
C GLY A 93 11.79 8.40 -6.54
N VAL A 94 11.15 7.22 -6.59
CA VAL A 94 11.79 5.94 -6.21
C VAL A 94 12.93 5.60 -7.16
N LEU A 95 12.69 5.66 -8.49
CA LEU A 95 13.74 5.34 -9.47
C LEU A 95 14.98 6.23 -9.35
N SER A 96 14.80 7.51 -9.04
CA SER A 96 15.90 8.49 -8.93
C SER A 96 16.50 8.61 -7.52
N GLY A 97 16.02 7.81 -6.54
CA GLY A 97 16.51 7.85 -5.17
C GLY A 97 16.13 9.11 -4.37
N ILE A 98 15.11 9.88 -4.81
CA ILE A 98 14.51 10.96 -3.99
C ILE A 98 13.85 10.37 -2.74
N SER A 99 13.27 9.20 -2.87
CA SER A 99 12.82 8.36 -1.76
C SER A 99 13.29 6.92 -1.96
N ASP A 100 13.68 6.25 -0.88
CA ASP A 100 14.05 4.85 -0.91
C ASP A 100 12.84 3.95 -1.18
N LEU A 101 11.69 4.31 -0.62
CA LEU A 101 10.40 3.63 -0.76
C LEU A 101 9.34 4.62 -1.24
N GLY A 102 8.39 4.11 -2.02
CA GLY A 102 7.24 4.88 -2.48
C GLY A 102 5.95 4.07 -2.45
N MET A 103 4.84 4.73 -2.09
CA MET A 103 3.49 4.20 -2.21
C MET A 103 2.64 5.17 -3.02
N SER A 104 2.13 4.71 -4.17
CA SER A 104 1.22 5.48 -5.02
C SER A 104 0.42 4.55 -5.95
N CYS A 105 -0.44 5.12 -6.81
CA CYS A 105 -1.20 4.37 -7.80
C CYS A 105 -0.40 4.22 -9.10
N PHE A 106 -0.45 3.05 -9.73
CA PHE A 106 0.06 2.87 -11.09
C PHE A 106 -0.66 3.80 -12.08
N ALA A 107 -1.95 4.01 -11.87
CA ALA A 107 -2.82 4.87 -12.69
C ALA A 107 -2.40 6.35 -12.73
N TYR A 108 -1.54 6.82 -11.80
CA TYR A 108 -1.06 8.21 -11.80
C TYR A 108 0.07 8.47 -12.79
N THR A 109 0.61 7.42 -13.43
CA THR A 109 1.61 7.51 -14.51
C THR A 109 1.09 6.79 -15.76
N PRO A 110 0.12 7.38 -16.48
CA PRO A 110 -0.55 6.73 -17.62
C PRO A 110 0.44 6.22 -18.68
N GLY A 111 0.21 4.98 -19.15
CA GLY A 111 1.03 4.35 -20.19
C GLY A 111 2.39 3.82 -19.73
N ARG A 112 2.77 4.03 -18.47
CA ARG A 112 4.02 3.50 -17.90
C ARG A 112 3.91 2.01 -17.56
N PHE A 113 2.74 1.55 -17.15
CA PHE A 113 2.48 0.19 -16.67
C PHE A 113 1.41 -0.52 -17.51
N PRO A 114 1.63 -0.71 -18.83
CA PRO A 114 0.60 -1.16 -19.73
C PRO A 114 0.04 -2.55 -19.43
N LEU A 115 0.83 -3.48 -18.85
CA LEU A 115 0.33 -4.79 -18.44
C LEU A 115 -0.47 -4.70 -17.14
N LEU A 116 0.05 -3.96 -16.14
CA LEU A 116 -0.61 -3.81 -14.84
C LEU A 116 -1.89 -2.96 -14.90
N GLU A 117 -2.09 -2.13 -15.96
CA GLU A 117 -3.38 -1.50 -16.22
C GLU A 117 -4.54 -2.51 -16.32
N GLY A 118 -4.25 -3.78 -16.62
CA GLY A 118 -5.23 -4.86 -16.60
C GLY A 118 -5.88 -5.11 -15.25
N LEU A 119 -5.21 -4.75 -14.16
CA LEU A 119 -5.76 -4.83 -12.80
C LEU A 119 -6.89 -3.83 -12.55
N ASP A 120 -6.88 -2.70 -13.26
CA ASP A 120 -7.87 -1.64 -13.11
C ASP A 120 -9.11 -1.84 -13.99
N LEU A 121 -9.16 -2.94 -14.78
CA LEU A 121 -10.29 -3.26 -15.65
C LEU A 121 -11.58 -3.54 -14.84
N PRO A 122 -12.76 -3.30 -15.45
CA PRO A 122 -14.05 -3.63 -14.86
C PRO A 122 -14.27 -5.16 -14.90
N LEU A 123 -13.75 -5.86 -13.90
CA LEU A 123 -13.80 -7.32 -13.74
C LEU A 123 -14.79 -7.76 -12.64
N GLU A 124 -15.68 -6.88 -12.24
CA GLU A 124 -16.62 -7.12 -11.14
C GLU A 124 -15.90 -7.56 -9.86
N TRP A 125 -14.86 -6.80 -9.52
CA TRP A 125 -14.09 -7.00 -8.29
C TRP A 125 -15.02 -7.01 -7.08
N PRO A 126 -14.96 -8.06 -6.24
CA PRO A 126 -15.92 -8.18 -5.14
C PRO A 126 -15.59 -7.25 -3.98
N ASP A 127 -14.32 -7.12 -3.63
CA ASP A 127 -13.82 -6.32 -2.52
C ASP A 127 -12.31 -6.05 -2.63
N GLY A 128 -11.77 -5.23 -1.73
CA GLY A 128 -10.36 -4.84 -1.73
C GLY A 128 -9.41 -5.96 -1.33
N LEU A 129 -9.84 -6.91 -0.50
CA LEU A 129 -9.00 -8.05 -0.11
C LEU A 129 -8.74 -8.99 -1.30
N ILE A 130 -9.81 -9.35 -2.01
CA ILE A 130 -9.70 -10.20 -3.21
C ILE A 130 -8.93 -9.46 -4.31
N ALA A 131 -9.22 -8.17 -4.54
CA ALA A 131 -8.48 -7.37 -5.51
C ALA A 131 -6.97 -7.34 -5.19
N THR A 132 -6.60 -7.15 -3.93
CA THR A 132 -5.22 -7.13 -3.45
C THR A 132 -4.52 -8.48 -3.64
N ARG A 133 -5.16 -9.59 -3.29
CA ARG A 133 -4.61 -10.95 -3.47
C ARG A 133 -4.39 -11.30 -4.94
N VAL A 134 -5.37 -11.02 -5.78
CA VAL A 134 -5.30 -11.28 -7.23
C VAL A 134 -4.21 -10.41 -7.87
N ALA A 135 -4.15 -9.11 -7.54
CA ALA A 135 -3.10 -8.21 -8.03
C ALA A 135 -1.70 -8.70 -7.64
N THR A 136 -1.52 -9.16 -6.39
CA THR A 136 -0.26 -9.73 -5.90
C THR A 136 0.11 -11.00 -6.65
N ALA A 137 -0.84 -11.93 -6.86
CA ALA A 137 -0.60 -13.17 -7.58
C ALA A 137 -0.18 -12.92 -9.05
N LEU A 138 -0.86 -12.00 -9.73
CA LEU A 138 -0.54 -11.63 -11.10
C LEU A 138 0.81 -10.92 -11.23
N ALA A 139 1.11 -9.97 -10.34
CA ALA A 139 2.39 -9.29 -10.35
C ALA A 139 3.57 -10.26 -10.15
N ARG A 140 3.41 -11.27 -9.29
CA ARG A 140 4.40 -12.35 -9.08
C ARG A 140 4.52 -13.30 -10.26
N LYS A 141 3.39 -13.67 -10.90
CA LYS A 141 3.38 -14.59 -12.04
C LYS A 141 4.05 -13.98 -13.27
N TYR A 142 3.77 -12.72 -13.53
CA TYR A 142 4.21 -12.06 -14.78
C TYR A 142 5.52 -11.30 -14.65
N GLU A 143 5.95 -10.94 -13.45
CA GLU A 143 7.16 -10.13 -13.18
C GLU A 143 7.34 -9.00 -14.21
N PRO A 144 6.38 -8.05 -14.31
CA PRO A 144 6.31 -7.13 -15.43
C PRO A 144 7.59 -6.29 -15.58
N ARG A 145 8.17 -6.26 -16.79
CA ARG A 145 9.38 -5.48 -17.09
C ARG A 145 9.22 -4.00 -16.86
N GLU A 146 7.99 -3.50 -16.85
CA GLU A 146 7.64 -2.12 -16.54
C GLU A 146 7.99 -1.70 -15.10
N LEU A 147 8.24 -2.66 -14.20
CA LEU A 147 8.73 -2.46 -12.83
C LEU A 147 10.25 -2.36 -12.73
N THR A 148 10.99 -2.47 -13.84
CA THR A 148 12.46 -2.40 -13.84
C THR A 148 12.95 -1.10 -13.20
N GLY A 149 13.97 -1.22 -12.34
CA GLY A 149 14.55 -0.11 -11.57
C GLY A 149 13.98 0.05 -10.16
N ALA A 150 12.95 -0.72 -9.81
CA ALA A 150 12.43 -0.80 -8.47
C ALA A 150 12.11 -2.26 -8.06
N LYS A 151 12.23 -2.56 -6.77
CA LYS A 151 11.73 -3.81 -6.17
C LYS A 151 10.30 -3.57 -5.70
N LEU A 152 9.34 -4.24 -6.33
CA LEU A 152 7.97 -4.27 -5.83
C LEU A 152 7.92 -5.10 -4.55
N LEU A 153 7.40 -4.54 -3.47
CA LEU A 153 7.26 -5.17 -2.16
C LEU A 153 5.83 -5.58 -1.87
N VAL A 154 4.89 -4.66 -2.06
CA VAL A 154 3.45 -4.91 -1.91
C VAL A 154 2.73 -4.29 -3.09
N ILE A 155 1.71 -4.98 -3.57
CA ILE A 155 0.69 -4.41 -4.43
C ILE A 155 -0.66 -4.56 -3.72
N HIS A 156 -1.45 -3.50 -3.71
CA HIS A 156 -2.78 -3.53 -3.11
C HIS A 156 -3.78 -2.78 -3.99
N ALA A 157 -5.05 -3.10 -3.84
CA ALA A 157 -6.11 -2.51 -4.64
C ALA A 157 -7.37 -2.28 -3.79
N HIS A 158 -8.11 -1.21 -4.07
CA HIS A 158 -9.34 -0.88 -3.35
C HIS A 158 -10.51 -1.77 -3.78
N GLY A 159 -11.60 -1.74 -3.03
CA GLY A 159 -12.86 -2.37 -3.39
C GLY A 159 -13.51 -1.73 -4.64
N PRO A 160 -14.67 -2.25 -5.09
CA PRO A 160 -15.31 -1.75 -6.31
C PRO A 160 -15.62 -0.26 -6.22
N GLY A 161 -15.33 0.46 -7.32
CA GLY A 161 -15.60 1.88 -7.41
C GLY A 161 -17.09 2.20 -7.43
N VAL A 162 -17.43 3.37 -6.90
CA VAL A 162 -18.77 3.98 -6.91
C VAL A 162 -18.73 5.31 -7.67
N LEU A 163 -19.89 5.82 -8.04
CA LEU A 163 -20.02 7.14 -8.62
C LEU A 163 -20.63 8.09 -7.58
N ALA A 164 -19.83 9.01 -7.07
CA ALA A 164 -20.29 10.04 -6.13
C ALA A 164 -20.47 11.38 -6.86
N THR A 165 -21.65 12.00 -6.72
CA THR A 165 -22.06 13.18 -7.52
C THR A 165 -22.81 14.21 -6.67
N ARG A 166 -22.99 15.42 -7.22
CA ARG A 166 -23.85 16.46 -6.61
C ARG A 166 -25.33 16.19 -6.86
N GLU A 167 -25.65 15.63 -8.03
CA GLU A 167 -27.03 15.34 -8.44
C GLU A 167 -27.16 13.83 -8.65
N PRO A 168 -28.33 13.23 -8.38
CA PRO A 168 -28.55 11.80 -8.56
C PRO A 168 -28.22 11.31 -9.96
N VAL A 169 -27.78 10.06 -10.05
CA VAL A 169 -27.57 9.33 -11.30
C VAL A 169 -28.32 8.01 -11.19
N HIS A 170 -29.31 7.82 -12.07
CA HIS A 170 -30.15 6.64 -12.14
C HIS A 170 -29.94 5.85 -13.44
N ARG A 171 -29.42 6.51 -14.50
CA ARG A 171 -29.25 5.96 -15.83
C ARG A 171 -28.09 6.64 -16.55
N LEU A 172 -27.58 6.00 -17.63
CA LEU A 172 -26.45 6.51 -18.41
C LEU A 172 -26.64 7.94 -18.91
N GLU A 173 -27.87 8.31 -19.32
CA GLU A 173 -28.18 9.64 -19.84
C GLU A 173 -27.95 10.76 -18.81
N ASP A 174 -28.02 10.44 -17.52
CA ASP A 174 -27.79 11.39 -16.44
C ASP A 174 -26.31 11.82 -16.35
N LEU A 175 -25.39 11.07 -16.98
CA LEU A 175 -23.97 11.40 -17.07
C LEU A 175 -23.61 12.35 -18.19
N LYS A 176 -24.50 12.54 -19.16
CA LYS A 176 -24.24 13.35 -20.36
C LYS A 176 -23.83 14.79 -19.96
N ASN A 177 -22.67 15.21 -20.49
CA ASN A 177 -22.04 16.52 -20.24
C ASN A 177 -21.60 16.76 -18.79
N ARG A 178 -21.72 15.81 -17.86
CA ARG A 178 -21.18 15.96 -16.50
C ARG A 178 -19.69 15.73 -16.49
N ARG A 179 -18.97 16.63 -15.84
CA ARG A 179 -17.53 16.49 -15.61
C ARG A 179 -17.31 15.60 -14.40
N ILE A 180 -16.80 14.41 -14.65
CA ILE A 180 -16.58 13.39 -13.62
C ILE A 180 -15.08 13.15 -13.48
N ARG A 181 -14.57 13.28 -12.26
CA ARG A 181 -13.19 12.92 -11.96
C ARG A 181 -12.99 11.40 -12.16
N GLY A 182 -11.94 11.04 -12.84
CA GLY A 182 -11.43 9.67 -12.95
C GLY A 182 -9.91 9.69 -12.96
N THR A 183 -9.30 8.50 -12.92
CA THR A 183 -7.83 8.36 -12.92
C THR A 183 -7.44 7.15 -13.76
N GLY A 184 -6.46 7.31 -14.64
CA GLY A 184 -6.02 6.23 -15.51
C GLY A 184 -7.19 5.60 -16.28
N LEU A 185 -7.39 4.30 -16.13
CA LEU A 185 -8.44 3.56 -16.83
C LEU A 185 -9.84 4.02 -16.41
N SER A 186 -10.07 4.39 -15.14
CA SER A 186 -11.40 4.85 -14.70
C SER A 186 -11.85 6.16 -15.37
N ALA A 187 -10.92 7.02 -15.79
CA ALA A 187 -11.24 8.16 -16.64
C ALA A 187 -11.77 7.72 -18.02
N GLY A 188 -11.20 6.66 -18.58
CA GLY A 188 -11.72 6.04 -19.82
C GLY A 188 -13.13 5.46 -19.63
N LEU A 189 -13.41 4.83 -18.49
CA LEU A 189 -14.74 4.32 -18.15
C LEU A 189 -15.77 5.46 -18.10
N VAL A 190 -15.43 6.61 -17.50
CA VAL A 190 -16.30 7.79 -17.49
C VAL A 190 -16.70 8.20 -18.92
N SER A 191 -15.74 8.20 -19.87
CA SER A 191 -16.05 8.51 -21.29
C SER A 191 -16.98 7.49 -21.91
N LEU A 192 -16.77 6.20 -21.68
CA LEU A 192 -17.62 5.12 -22.20
C LEU A 192 -19.04 5.17 -21.64
N LEU A 193 -19.18 5.63 -20.39
CA LEU A 193 -20.47 5.84 -19.74
C LEU A 193 -21.17 7.15 -20.17
N GLY A 194 -20.56 7.97 -21.05
CA GLY A 194 -21.17 9.19 -21.61
C GLY A 194 -20.85 10.48 -20.82
N GLY A 195 -20.05 10.40 -19.76
CA GLY A 195 -19.57 11.55 -19.02
C GLY A 195 -18.35 12.21 -19.66
N THR A 196 -17.97 13.40 -19.16
CA THR A 196 -16.73 14.09 -19.53
C THR A 196 -15.68 13.82 -18.47
N PRO A 197 -14.62 13.04 -18.74
CA PRO A 197 -13.61 12.72 -17.76
C PRO A 197 -12.70 13.90 -17.46
N VAL A 198 -12.36 14.07 -16.18
CA VAL A 198 -11.35 15.02 -15.72
C VAL A 198 -10.31 14.25 -14.90
N GLY A 199 -9.09 14.10 -15.45
CA GLY A 199 -7.99 13.37 -14.82
C GLY A 199 -7.32 14.20 -13.75
N MET A 200 -7.25 13.67 -12.52
CA MET A 200 -6.48 14.28 -11.43
C MET A 200 -6.20 13.27 -10.32
N PRO A 201 -5.12 13.45 -9.52
CA PRO A 201 -4.87 12.59 -8.36
C PRO A 201 -5.93 12.81 -7.28
N GLN A 202 -6.04 11.83 -6.37
CA GLN A 202 -7.04 11.84 -5.30
C GLN A 202 -6.89 13.04 -4.36
N SER A 203 -5.65 13.52 -4.16
CA SER A 203 -5.34 14.67 -3.31
C SER A 203 -5.96 16.01 -3.77
N GLU A 204 -6.35 16.12 -5.04
CA GLU A 204 -6.93 17.34 -5.62
C GLU A 204 -8.45 17.27 -5.72
N THR A 205 -9.03 16.07 -5.52
CA THR A 205 -10.44 15.80 -5.83
C THR A 205 -11.40 16.56 -4.91
N TYR A 206 -11.10 16.66 -3.60
CA TYR A 206 -11.94 17.40 -2.66
C TYR A 206 -12.13 18.86 -3.11
N ASP A 207 -11.04 19.55 -3.39
CA ASP A 207 -11.04 20.94 -3.84
C ASP A 207 -11.75 21.10 -5.18
N ALA A 208 -11.53 20.19 -6.12
CA ALA A 208 -12.18 20.21 -7.43
C ALA A 208 -13.69 20.03 -7.32
N LEU A 209 -14.17 19.14 -6.46
CA LEU A 209 -15.58 18.97 -6.14
C LEU A 209 -16.15 20.22 -5.45
N GLN A 210 -15.47 20.73 -4.43
CA GLN A 210 -15.90 21.91 -3.68
C GLN A 210 -16.08 23.12 -4.59
N LYS A 211 -15.12 23.38 -5.48
CA LYS A 211 -15.11 24.52 -6.42
C LYS A 211 -16.00 24.30 -7.66
N GLY A 212 -16.57 23.11 -7.84
CA GLY A 212 -17.37 22.78 -9.02
C GLY A 212 -16.57 22.62 -10.32
N VAL A 213 -15.26 22.38 -10.23
CA VAL A 213 -14.44 22.00 -11.38
C VAL A 213 -14.93 20.67 -11.94
N VAL A 214 -15.30 19.74 -11.05
CA VAL A 214 -15.98 18.49 -11.37
C VAL A 214 -17.31 18.41 -10.62
N GLU A 215 -18.27 17.70 -11.19
CA GLU A 215 -19.63 17.52 -10.65
C GLU A 215 -19.79 16.17 -9.95
N GLY A 216 -18.78 15.33 -10.08
CA GLY A 216 -18.71 14.02 -9.43
C GLY A 216 -17.32 13.40 -9.54
N THR A 217 -17.17 12.27 -8.88
CA THR A 217 -15.95 11.45 -8.88
C THR A 217 -16.29 9.99 -9.01
N PHE A 218 -15.56 9.27 -9.86
CA PHE A 218 -15.58 7.83 -9.93
C PHE A 218 -14.43 7.31 -9.07
N CYS A 219 -14.74 6.70 -7.94
CA CYS A 219 -13.79 6.44 -6.85
C CYS A 219 -14.25 5.26 -5.97
N PRO A 220 -13.40 4.67 -5.13
CA PRO A 220 -13.86 3.77 -4.08
C PRO A 220 -14.67 4.55 -3.03
N VAL A 221 -15.62 3.89 -2.38
CA VAL A 221 -16.50 4.54 -1.39
C VAL A 221 -15.71 5.04 -0.16
N GLU A 222 -14.59 4.43 0.17
CA GLU A 222 -13.71 4.86 1.27
C GLU A 222 -13.29 6.33 1.15
N THR A 223 -13.13 6.85 -0.09
CA THR A 223 -12.70 8.22 -0.32
C THR A 223 -13.67 9.24 0.23
N LEU A 224 -14.94 8.85 0.36
CA LEU A 224 -15.97 9.74 0.88
C LEU A 224 -15.68 10.08 2.35
N LYS A 225 -15.08 9.15 3.11
CA LYS A 225 -14.60 9.38 4.48
C LYS A 225 -13.11 9.71 4.51
N GLY A 226 -12.26 8.85 3.98
CA GLY A 226 -10.80 8.95 4.09
C GLY A 226 -10.20 10.21 3.47
N TRP A 227 -10.87 10.80 2.47
CA TRP A 227 -10.53 12.06 1.81
C TRP A 227 -11.61 13.13 1.97
N ARG A 228 -12.57 12.93 2.88
CA ARG A 228 -13.65 13.84 3.22
C ARG A 228 -14.57 14.24 2.06
N GLN A 229 -14.53 13.54 0.94
CA GLN A 229 -15.31 13.91 -0.25
C GLN A 229 -16.83 13.80 -0.02
N GLY A 230 -17.28 12.95 0.92
CA GLY A 230 -18.67 12.89 1.33
C GLY A 230 -19.26 14.22 1.80
N GLU A 231 -18.43 15.17 2.26
CA GLU A 231 -18.86 16.50 2.69
C GLU A 231 -19.28 17.40 1.51
N VAL A 232 -18.75 17.16 0.32
CA VAL A 232 -18.90 18.02 -0.88
C VAL A 232 -19.67 17.37 -2.02
N ILE A 233 -20.22 16.16 -1.81
CA ILE A 233 -21.17 15.45 -2.71
C ILE A 233 -22.53 15.31 -2.02
N GLN A 234 -23.56 14.96 -2.80
CA GLN A 234 -24.92 14.75 -2.26
C GLN A 234 -25.45 13.34 -2.52
N CYS A 235 -24.96 12.68 -3.56
CA CYS A 235 -25.49 11.41 -4.03
C CYS A 235 -24.35 10.42 -4.29
N VAL A 236 -24.63 9.13 -4.07
CA VAL A 236 -23.73 8.03 -4.38
C VAL A 236 -24.52 6.98 -5.14
N ALA A 237 -24.15 6.70 -6.39
CA ALA A 237 -24.65 5.56 -7.12
C ALA A 237 -23.77 4.35 -6.89
N ASP A 238 -24.37 3.23 -6.43
CA ASP A 238 -23.67 1.94 -6.36
C ASP A 238 -23.50 1.40 -7.79
N THR A 239 -22.27 1.38 -8.25
CA THR A 239 -21.88 1.00 -9.61
C THR A 239 -21.14 -0.32 -9.67
N LYS A 240 -21.48 -1.28 -8.78
CA LYS A 240 -20.89 -2.64 -8.76
C LYS A 240 -20.94 -3.34 -10.13
N ALA A 241 -21.95 -3.02 -10.95
CA ALA A 241 -22.04 -3.52 -12.31
C ALA A 241 -20.82 -3.17 -13.20
N VAL A 242 -20.16 -2.03 -12.96
CA VAL A 242 -18.88 -1.68 -13.60
C VAL A 242 -17.72 -2.37 -12.89
N GLY A 243 -17.74 -2.38 -11.56
CA GLY A 243 -16.81 -3.14 -10.71
C GLY A 243 -15.34 -2.98 -11.06
N TYR A 244 -14.86 -1.73 -11.27
CA TYR A 244 -13.44 -1.44 -11.44
C TYR A 244 -12.74 -1.29 -10.09
N THR A 245 -11.43 -1.46 -10.07
CA THR A 245 -10.56 -1.07 -8.96
C THR A 245 -9.40 -0.20 -9.47
N THR A 246 -8.55 0.26 -8.58
CA THR A 246 -7.26 0.88 -8.94
C THR A 246 -6.17 0.26 -8.09
N SER A 247 -5.15 -0.25 -8.76
CA SER A 247 -4.01 -0.90 -8.13
C SER A 247 -2.94 0.11 -7.71
N MET A 248 -2.29 -0.18 -6.60
CA MET A 248 -1.29 0.66 -5.95
C MET A 248 -0.06 -0.16 -5.60
N PHE A 249 1.08 0.49 -5.59
CA PHE A 249 2.36 -0.15 -5.29
C PHE A 249 2.94 0.33 -3.97
N VAL A 250 3.69 -0.56 -3.30
CA VAL A 250 4.77 -0.25 -2.38
C VAL A 250 6.05 -0.76 -3.03
N ALA A 251 6.92 0.14 -3.44
CA ALA A 251 8.13 -0.20 -4.17
C ALA A 251 9.36 0.46 -3.54
N MET A 252 10.50 -0.25 -3.60
CA MET A 252 11.79 0.24 -3.16
C MET A 252 12.70 0.48 -4.36
N ASN A 253 13.53 1.52 -4.31
CA ASN A 253 14.61 1.76 -5.27
C ASN A 253 15.50 0.50 -5.40
N ALA A 254 15.85 0.09 -6.62
CA ALA A 254 16.59 -1.15 -6.86
C ALA A 254 18.00 -1.10 -6.27
N ASP A 255 18.69 0.05 -6.32
CA ASP A 255 20.04 0.18 -5.77
C ASP A 255 20.00 0.13 -4.24
N THR A 256 19.01 0.79 -3.61
CA THR A 256 18.76 0.67 -2.17
C THR A 256 18.50 -0.80 -1.80
N TRP A 257 17.61 -1.48 -2.52
CA TRP A 257 17.32 -2.90 -2.31
C TRP A 257 18.57 -3.78 -2.38
N ASN A 258 19.35 -3.61 -3.44
CA ASN A 258 20.56 -4.40 -3.68
C ASN A 258 21.69 -4.12 -2.66
N SER A 259 21.66 -2.95 -2.00
CA SER A 259 22.60 -2.60 -0.94
C SER A 259 22.27 -3.23 0.42
N LEU A 260 21.03 -3.73 0.60
CA LEU A 260 20.61 -4.37 1.85
C LEU A 260 21.26 -5.75 2.02
N PRO A 261 21.70 -6.11 3.23
CA PRO A 261 22.13 -7.48 3.56
C PRO A 261 21.03 -8.51 3.23
N PRO A 262 21.39 -9.74 2.77
CA PRO A 262 20.40 -10.74 2.37
C PRO A 262 19.37 -11.11 3.46
N ASP A 263 19.77 -11.14 4.72
CA ASP A 263 18.88 -11.40 5.84
C ASP A 263 17.86 -10.27 6.06
N ILE A 264 18.24 -9.02 5.80
CA ILE A 264 17.33 -7.87 5.82
C ILE A 264 16.38 -7.92 4.63
N GLN A 265 16.88 -8.24 3.42
CA GLN A 265 16.02 -8.43 2.25
C GLN A 265 14.95 -9.49 2.51
N GLN A 266 15.32 -10.62 3.15
CA GLN A 266 14.36 -11.67 3.48
C GLN A 266 13.29 -11.17 4.46
N ILE A 267 13.66 -10.40 5.50
CA ILE A 267 12.71 -9.79 6.42
C ILE A 267 11.72 -8.88 5.68
N PHE A 268 12.21 -8.06 4.72
CA PHE A 268 11.31 -7.22 3.91
C PHE A 268 10.31 -8.07 3.12
N LEU A 269 10.74 -9.18 2.52
CA LEU A 269 9.85 -10.06 1.76
C LEU A 269 8.81 -10.72 2.65
N ASP A 270 9.24 -11.31 3.78
CA ASP A 270 8.37 -12.01 4.72
C ASP A 270 7.30 -11.06 5.30
N VAL A 271 7.72 -9.86 5.74
CA VAL A 271 6.79 -8.86 6.26
C VAL A 271 5.85 -8.36 5.16
N SER A 272 6.36 -8.16 3.94
CA SER A 272 5.52 -7.71 2.83
C SER A 272 4.45 -8.74 2.46
N ASP A 273 4.79 -10.03 2.50
CA ASP A 273 3.84 -11.12 2.24
C ASP A 273 2.72 -11.16 3.29
N GLU A 274 3.06 -10.99 4.57
CA GLU A 274 2.06 -10.91 5.65
C GLU A 274 1.17 -9.67 5.53
N TYR A 275 1.67 -8.58 4.94
CA TYR A 275 0.95 -7.34 4.80
C TYR A 275 0.06 -7.25 3.55
N VAL A 276 0.14 -8.20 2.63
CA VAL A 276 -0.81 -8.30 1.50
C VAL A 276 -2.24 -8.33 2.02
N ASP A 277 -2.56 -9.29 2.89
CA ASP A 277 -3.91 -9.41 3.45
C ASP A 277 -4.28 -8.23 4.35
N ARG A 278 -3.32 -7.66 5.09
CA ARG A 278 -3.57 -6.49 5.95
C ARG A 278 -3.95 -5.26 5.13
N HIS A 279 -3.27 -5.00 4.01
CA HIS A 279 -3.65 -3.92 3.09
C HIS A 279 -5.02 -4.17 2.47
N GLY A 280 -5.29 -5.41 2.04
CA GLY A 280 -6.58 -5.79 1.48
C GLY A 280 -7.73 -5.65 2.47
N GLN A 281 -7.57 -6.13 3.71
CA GLN A 281 -8.58 -6.00 4.75
C GLN A 281 -8.78 -4.52 5.15
N ALA A 282 -7.70 -3.74 5.22
CA ALA A 282 -7.79 -2.31 5.50
C ALA A 282 -8.63 -1.57 4.45
N TRP A 283 -8.66 -2.01 3.19
CA TRP A 283 -9.57 -1.48 2.18
C TRP A 283 -11.02 -1.84 2.47
N ASN A 284 -11.31 -3.10 2.83
CA ASN A 284 -12.68 -3.52 3.17
C ASN A 284 -13.22 -2.74 4.38
N ASP A 285 -12.41 -2.61 5.44
CA ASP A 285 -12.77 -1.85 6.64
C ASP A 285 -13.01 -0.35 6.31
N ALA A 286 -12.22 0.20 5.38
CA ALA A 286 -12.37 1.60 4.93
C ALA A 286 -13.63 1.79 4.07
N ASP A 287 -13.99 0.83 3.22
CA ASP A 287 -15.22 0.85 2.43
C ASP A 287 -16.46 0.78 3.34
N ASP A 288 -16.45 -0.10 4.35
CA ASP A 288 -17.50 -0.18 5.35
C ASP A 288 -17.67 1.13 6.11
N ALA A 289 -16.55 1.74 6.51
CA ALA A 289 -16.54 3.04 7.16
C ALA A 289 -17.00 4.17 6.21
N GLY A 290 -16.71 4.08 4.92
CA GLY A 290 -17.16 4.99 3.88
C GLY A 290 -18.67 4.93 3.71
N TRP A 291 -19.26 3.74 3.59
CA TRP A 291 -20.70 3.54 3.54
C TRP A 291 -21.42 4.02 4.82
N ALA A 292 -20.82 3.77 5.99
CA ALA A 292 -21.36 4.28 7.26
C ALA A 292 -21.39 5.83 7.25
N PHE A 293 -20.33 6.47 6.79
CA PHE A 293 -20.22 7.93 6.70
C PHE A 293 -21.19 8.54 5.70
N VAL A 294 -21.42 7.89 4.56
CA VAL A 294 -22.45 8.29 3.58
C VAL A 294 -23.84 8.35 4.23
N ARG A 295 -24.19 7.33 5.02
CA ARG A 295 -25.46 7.27 5.78
C ARG A 295 -25.52 8.33 6.88
N GLU A 296 -24.45 8.52 7.64
CA GLU A 296 -24.34 9.54 8.70
C GLU A 296 -24.58 10.95 8.15
N LEU A 297 -24.02 11.26 6.99
CA LEU A 297 -24.21 12.54 6.31
C LEU A 297 -25.59 12.68 5.63
N GLY A 298 -26.43 11.66 5.67
CA GLY A 298 -27.75 11.66 5.00
C GLY A 298 -27.66 11.79 3.48
N ARG A 299 -26.59 11.25 2.86
CA ARG A 299 -26.42 11.31 1.40
C ARG A 299 -27.36 10.31 0.73
N THR A 300 -27.90 10.70 -0.42
CA THR A 300 -28.77 9.83 -1.20
C THR A 300 -27.96 8.70 -1.82
N VAL A 301 -28.33 7.45 -1.54
CA VAL A 301 -27.76 6.29 -2.21
C VAL A 301 -28.70 5.83 -3.30
N THR A 302 -28.21 5.75 -4.54
CA THR A 302 -28.94 5.27 -5.70
C THR A 302 -28.47 3.88 -6.07
N THR A 303 -29.39 2.94 -6.22
CA THR A 303 -29.13 1.62 -6.81
C THR A 303 -29.64 1.65 -8.25
N LEU A 304 -28.81 1.19 -9.18
CA LEU A 304 -29.20 1.05 -10.58
C LEU A 304 -30.22 -0.08 -10.71
N SER A 305 -31.19 0.07 -11.64
CA SER A 305 -32.05 -1.06 -11.95
C SER A 305 -31.25 -2.17 -12.68
N PRO A 306 -31.71 -3.41 -12.67
CA PRO A 306 -31.02 -4.48 -13.39
C PRO A 306 -30.80 -4.17 -14.89
N GLU A 307 -31.75 -3.53 -15.54
CA GLU A 307 -31.64 -3.10 -16.93
C GLU A 307 -30.56 -2.03 -17.13
N GLU A 308 -30.44 -1.08 -16.17
CA GLU A 308 -29.38 -0.10 -16.23
C GLU A 308 -28.02 -0.72 -15.92
N GLU A 309 -27.91 -1.64 -14.98
CA GLU A 309 -26.68 -2.39 -14.74
C GLU A 309 -26.19 -3.09 -16.01
N ASP A 310 -27.06 -3.74 -16.76
CA ASP A 310 -26.73 -4.40 -18.02
C ASP A 310 -26.28 -3.38 -19.08
N ARG A 311 -26.93 -2.23 -19.15
CA ARG A 311 -26.51 -1.12 -20.04
C ARG A 311 -25.12 -0.59 -19.65
N TRP A 312 -24.84 -0.43 -18.37
CA TRP A 312 -23.55 0.02 -17.90
C TRP A 312 -22.46 -0.99 -18.20
N ARG A 313 -22.69 -2.30 -17.97
CA ARG A 313 -21.76 -3.37 -18.35
C ARG A 313 -21.48 -3.35 -19.85
N ALA A 314 -22.51 -3.24 -20.68
CA ALA A 314 -22.39 -3.16 -22.13
C ALA A 314 -21.59 -1.93 -22.58
N ALA A 315 -21.83 -0.76 -21.95
CA ALA A 315 -21.10 0.46 -22.28
C ALA A 315 -19.60 0.36 -22.02
N VAL A 316 -19.18 -0.29 -20.93
CA VAL A 316 -17.77 -0.41 -20.57
C VAL A 316 -17.07 -1.63 -21.18
N ALA A 317 -17.82 -2.60 -21.70
CA ALA A 317 -17.25 -3.84 -22.26
C ALA A 317 -16.11 -3.63 -23.29
N PRO A 318 -16.13 -2.62 -24.18
CA PRO A 318 -15.06 -2.39 -25.14
C PRO A 318 -13.68 -2.15 -24.52
N VAL A 319 -13.60 -1.74 -23.25
CA VAL A 319 -12.31 -1.42 -22.60
C VAL A 319 -11.39 -2.63 -22.49
N LYS A 320 -11.95 -3.84 -22.29
CA LYS A 320 -11.18 -5.09 -22.20
C LYS A 320 -10.47 -5.40 -23.53
N ALA A 321 -11.20 -5.33 -24.65
CA ALA A 321 -10.61 -5.53 -25.99
C ALA A 321 -9.56 -4.46 -26.33
N ALA A 322 -9.82 -3.20 -25.95
CA ALA A 322 -8.87 -2.12 -26.14
C ALA A 322 -7.58 -2.32 -25.31
N TYR A 323 -7.69 -2.83 -24.09
CA TYR A 323 -6.53 -3.18 -23.27
C TYR A 323 -5.70 -4.29 -23.94
N VAL A 324 -6.33 -5.40 -24.33
CA VAL A 324 -5.65 -6.51 -25.01
C VAL A 324 -4.93 -6.03 -26.28
N ALA A 325 -5.59 -5.21 -27.10
CA ALA A 325 -4.98 -4.64 -28.31
C ALA A 325 -3.77 -3.74 -27.99
N ARG A 326 -3.84 -2.89 -26.95
CA ARG A 326 -2.71 -2.06 -26.52
C ARG A 326 -1.52 -2.89 -26.00
N CYS A 327 -1.79 -3.96 -25.27
CA CYS A 327 -0.76 -4.89 -24.81
C CYS A 327 -0.10 -5.61 -25.99
N ALA A 328 -0.90 -6.15 -26.92
CA ALA A 328 -0.41 -6.84 -28.12
C ALA A 328 0.48 -5.93 -28.98
N ALA A 329 0.11 -4.67 -29.16
CA ALA A 329 0.91 -3.68 -29.90
C ALA A 329 2.29 -3.42 -29.25
N LYS A 330 2.45 -3.75 -27.96
CA LYS A 330 3.71 -3.64 -27.20
C LYS A 330 4.39 -5.00 -26.98
N GLY A 331 3.88 -6.08 -27.56
CA GLY A 331 4.40 -7.44 -27.35
C GLY A 331 4.20 -7.97 -25.93
N LEU A 332 3.17 -7.49 -25.21
CA LEU A 332 2.85 -7.90 -23.85
C LEU A 332 1.70 -8.92 -23.84
N PRO A 333 1.69 -9.88 -22.89
CA PRO A 333 0.70 -10.96 -22.82
C PRO A 333 -0.61 -10.50 -22.17
N GLY A 334 -1.25 -9.45 -22.74
CA GLY A 334 -2.44 -8.83 -22.14
C GLY A 334 -3.68 -9.72 -22.13
N ALA A 335 -3.83 -10.59 -23.13
CA ALA A 335 -4.95 -11.53 -23.19
C ALA A 335 -4.84 -12.61 -22.11
N GLU A 336 -3.66 -13.19 -21.95
CA GLU A 336 -3.37 -14.19 -20.91
C GLU A 336 -3.49 -13.57 -19.50
N PHE A 337 -2.97 -12.36 -19.33
CA PHE A 337 -3.08 -11.62 -18.06
C PHE A 337 -4.54 -11.40 -17.66
N LEU A 338 -5.39 -11.00 -18.62
CA LEU A 338 -6.83 -10.80 -18.41
C LEU A 338 -7.54 -12.13 -18.04
N ALA A 339 -7.27 -13.20 -18.78
CA ALA A 339 -7.85 -14.52 -18.51
C ALA A 339 -7.45 -15.05 -17.11
N ASP A 340 -6.18 -14.89 -16.73
CA ASP A 340 -5.70 -15.24 -15.39
C ASP A 340 -6.36 -14.40 -14.30
N ALA A 341 -6.55 -13.09 -14.53
CA ALA A 341 -7.24 -12.22 -13.58
C ALA A 341 -8.68 -12.69 -13.34
N GLU A 342 -9.44 -12.95 -14.41
CA GLU A 342 -10.82 -13.45 -14.33
C GLU A 342 -10.89 -14.81 -13.62
N SER A 343 -9.96 -15.71 -13.91
CA SER A 343 -9.87 -17.04 -13.27
C SER A 343 -9.57 -16.92 -11.76
N LEU A 344 -8.61 -16.08 -11.38
CA LEU A 344 -8.25 -15.87 -9.97
C LEU A 344 -9.38 -15.21 -9.19
N ILE A 345 -10.07 -14.22 -9.76
CA ILE A 345 -11.26 -13.61 -9.14
C ILE A 345 -12.34 -14.67 -8.88
N ALA A 346 -12.62 -15.53 -9.87
CA ALA A 346 -13.61 -16.59 -9.71
C ALA A 346 -13.21 -17.58 -8.60
N ALA A 347 -11.93 -17.96 -8.53
CA ALA A 347 -11.40 -18.85 -7.50
C ALA A 347 -11.51 -18.24 -6.09
N GLU A 348 -11.17 -16.96 -5.93
CA GLU A 348 -11.28 -16.27 -4.64
C GLU A 348 -12.75 -16.07 -4.20
N LYS A 349 -13.65 -15.73 -5.15
CA LYS A 349 -15.10 -15.68 -4.88
C LYS A 349 -15.64 -17.04 -4.39
N ALA A 350 -15.21 -18.14 -4.99
CA ALA A 350 -15.61 -19.49 -4.58
C ALA A 350 -15.11 -19.84 -3.16
N LYS A 351 -13.86 -19.49 -2.81
CA LYS A 351 -13.32 -19.67 -1.46
C LYS A 351 -14.11 -18.87 -0.42
N LEU A 352 -14.44 -17.62 -0.73
CA LEU A 352 -15.24 -16.78 0.16
C LEU A 352 -16.63 -17.38 0.39
N ALA A 353 -17.31 -17.83 -0.65
CA ALA A 353 -18.62 -18.47 -0.56
C ALA A 353 -18.57 -19.74 0.31
N ALA A 354 -17.55 -20.59 0.14
CA ALA A 354 -17.35 -21.78 0.95
C ALA A 354 -17.18 -21.44 2.44
N SER A 355 -16.33 -20.46 2.75
CA SER A 355 -16.07 -20.03 4.14
C SER A 355 -17.32 -19.46 4.83
N LEU A 356 -18.18 -18.76 4.10
CA LEU A 356 -19.44 -18.23 4.62
C LEU A 356 -20.45 -19.36 4.89
N SER A 357 -20.53 -20.38 4.03
CA SER A 357 -21.40 -21.54 4.23
C SER A 357 -20.99 -22.38 5.45
N GLU A 358 -19.69 -22.56 5.67
CA GLU A 358 -19.17 -23.27 6.85
C GLU A 358 -19.51 -22.53 8.16
N ARG A 359 -19.37 -21.21 8.20
CA ARG A 359 -19.72 -20.38 9.36
C ARG A 359 -21.22 -20.42 9.67
N SER A 360 -22.07 -20.45 8.65
CA SER A 360 -23.53 -20.52 8.83
C SER A 360 -24.03 -21.93 9.27
N SER A 361 -23.22 -22.97 9.05
CA SER A 361 -23.52 -24.34 9.44
C SER A 361 -23.01 -24.72 10.85
N THR A 362 -22.18 -23.88 11.48
CA THR A 362 -21.73 -24.10 12.86
C THR A 362 -22.83 -23.62 13.82
N PRO A 363 -23.44 -24.50 14.68
CA PRO A 363 -24.43 -24.05 15.65
C PRO A 363 -23.81 -23.01 16.60
N PRO A 364 -24.60 -22.02 17.09
CA PRO A 364 -24.13 -21.13 18.12
C PRO A 364 -23.66 -21.92 19.32
N ASP A 365 -22.46 -21.65 19.80
CA ASP A 365 -21.88 -22.22 20.99
C ASP A 365 -22.88 -22.00 22.15
N THR A 366 -23.56 -23.05 22.58
CA THR A 366 -24.51 -22.99 23.71
C THR A 366 -23.67 -22.75 24.96
N ALA A 367 -23.46 -21.49 25.31
CA ALA A 367 -22.90 -21.13 26.59
C ALA A 367 -23.73 -21.81 27.71
N GLU A 368 -23.14 -22.78 28.38
CA GLU A 368 -23.67 -23.44 29.57
C GLU A 368 -23.99 -22.34 30.61
N PRO A 369 -25.21 -22.29 31.15
CA PRO A 369 -25.52 -21.30 32.17
C PRO A 369 -24.69 -21.58 33.43
N PRO A 370 -24.22 -20.53 34.15
CA PRO A 370 -23.42 -20.73 35.35
C PRO A 370 -24.18 -21.54 36.37
N GLN A 371 -23.66 -22.74 36.70
CA GLN A 371 -24.17 -23.58 37.76
C GLN A 371 -23.88 -22.93 39.12
N GLY A 372 -24.96 -22.69 39.87
CA GLY A 372 -24.97 -22.80 41.33
C GLY A 372 -24.55 -21.57 42.13
N ALA A 373 -25.55 -20.82 42.53
CA ALA A 373 -25.57 -20.28 43.89
C ALA A 373 -26.78 -20.88 44.59
N THR A 374 -26.57 -21.85 45.44
CA THR A 374 -27.54 -22.34 46.41
C THR A 374 -27.51 -21.50 47.69
N PRO A 375 -28.62 -21.34 48.41
CA PRO A 375 -28.90 -20.31 49.41
C PRO A 375 -28.09 -20.43 50.72
#